data_bf5aaaadbab9ef37d7caf7b84c13a1de
#
_entry.id   bf5aaaadbab9ef37d7caf7b84c13a1de
#
_cell.length_a   1.000
_cell.length_b   1.000
_cell.length_c   1.000
_cell.angle_alpha   90.00
_cell.angle_beta   90.00
_cell.angle_gamma   90.00
#
_symmetry.space_group_name_H-M   'P 1'
#
loop_
_entity.id
_entity.type
_entity.pdbx_description
1 polymer ?
#
loop_
_entity_poly.entity_id
_entity_poly.type
_entity_poly.pdbx_seq_one_letter_code
_entity_poly.pdbx_strand_id
1 'polypeptide(L)'
;MIGHGLKQCTSRLALAMFVGLCVASQAGPLSARENLPAQITLLRNSDYAPALMEGIREAKKSIVVTMFLFKMTDSPGNLPRKVAEELVRARGRGVEVTVLLEQNDRPGESLNDDNRTTAQFLKRGGVKVFFDTPRVTTHVKAVVIDGRWVYLGSHNLTQSALRHNNELSLRIDSRELAAEITGFLDRI
;
A
#
# COMPACT_ATOMS: atom_id res chain seq x y z
N MET A 1 92.52 30.62 11.10
CA MET A 1 92.47 29.16 11.28
C MET A 1 91.07 28.76 11.58
N ILE A 2 90.48 28.10 10.68
CA ILE A 2 89.31 27.19 10.70
C ILE A 2 88.10 27.66 11.50
N GLY A 3 87.10 28.27 10.79
CA GLY A 3 85.76 28.52 11.29
C GLY A 3 84.82 27.48 10.70
N HIS A 4 84.13 26.78 11.56
CA HIS A 4 83.06 25.82 11.16
C HIS A 4 81.69 26.52 11.18
N GLY A 5 81.11 26.64 9.98
CA GLY A 5 79.73 27.13 9.85
C GLY A 5 78.70 26.03 10.13
N LEU A 6 77.85 26.28 11.09
CA LEU A 6 76.62 25.43 11.29
C LEU A 6 75.59 25.81 10.27
N LYS A 7 75.21 24.87 9.44
CA LYS A 7 74.02 24.97 8.60
C LYS A 7 72.79 24.62 9.43
N GLN A 8 71.90 25.58 9.66
CA GLN A 8 70.58 25.33 10.23
C GLN A 8 69.67 24.68 9.16
N CYS A 9 69.24 23.48 9.45
CA CYS A 9 68.24 22.78 8.68
C CYS A 9 66.84 23.11 9.24
N THR A 10 66.12 24.02 8.57
CA THR A 10 64.75 24.33 8.96
C THR A 10 63.81 23.33 8.31
N SER A 11 63.37 22.31 9.08
CA SER A 11 62.28 21.37 8.71
C SER A 11 60.95 22.10 8.83
N ARG A 12 60.35 22.38 7.68
CA ARG A 12 58.94 22.84 7.63
C ARG A 12 58.02 21.65 7.76
N LEU A 13 57.42 21.48 8.94
CA LEU A 13 56.34 20.55 9.16
C LEU A 13 55.09 21.12 8.48
N ALA A 14 54.65 20.51 7.39
CA ALA A 14 53.34 20.80 6.78
C ALA A 14 52.25 20.08 7.57
N LEU A 15 51.51 20.86 8.35
CA LEU A 15 50.32 20.38 9.05
C LEU A 15 49.16 20.25 8.05
N ALA A 16 48.92 19.03 7.57
CA ALA A 16 47.74 18.73 6.74
C ALA A 16 46.50 18.74 7.62
N MET A 17 45.71 19.80 7.53
CA MET A 17 44.39 19.89 8.14
C MET A 17 43.42 18.98 7.35
N PHE A 18 43.14 17.80 7.88
CA PHE A 18 42.01 16.97 7.42
C PHE A 18 40.73 17.64 7.88
N VAL A 19 40.07 18.41 7.00
CA VAL A 19 38.68 18.83 7.18
C VAL A 19 37.83 17.64 6.90
N GLY A 20 37.47 16.91 7.95
CA GLY A 20 36.45 15.87 7.88
C GLY A 20 35.09 16.49 7.55
N LEU A 21 34.65 16.33 6.31
CA LEU A 21 33.29 16.68 5.89
C LEU A 21 32.34 15.70 6.56
N CYS A 22 31.84 16.02 7.77
CA CYS A 22 30.68 15.36 8.34
C CYS A 22 29.47 15.67 7.44
N VAL A 23 29.16 14.79 6.51
CA VAL A 23 27.85 14.77 5.86
C VAL A 23 26.86 14.34 6.92
N ALA A 24 26.34 15.30 7.68
CA ALA A 24 25.15 15.09 8.48
C ALA A 24 24.02 14.76 7.50
N SER A 25 23.65 13.48 7.43
CA SER A 25 22.40 13.05 6.81
C SER A 25 21.30 13.75 7.57
N GLN A 26 20.86 14.89 7.06
CA GLN A 26 19.63 15.53 7.52
C GLN A 26 18.50 14.63 7.01
N ALA A 27 18.07 13.69 7.84
CA ALA A 27 16.70 13.19 7.77
C ALA A 27 15.83 14.44 7.95
N GLY A 28 15.35 14.98 6.83
CA GLY A 28 14.40 16.08 6.85
C GLY A 28 13.21 15.67 7.73
N PRO A 29 12.54 16.62 8.41
CA PRO A 29 11.32 16.30 9.14
C PRO A 29 10.40 15.58 8.17
N LEU A 30 9.81 14.46 8.61
CA LEU A 30 8.71 13.82 7.91
C LEU A 30 7.70 14.92 7.61
N SER A 31 7.69 15.40 6.37
CA SER A 31 6.69 16.38 5.91
C SER A 31 5.36 15.63 5.83
N ALA A 32 4.68 15.58 6.95
CA ALA A 32 3.50 14.76 7.15
C ALA A 32 2.23 15.38 6.57
N ARG A 33 2.30 16.46 5.77
CA ARG A 33 1.08 17.16 5.31
C ARG A 33 1.31 17.91 4.00
N GLU A 34 1.42 17.19 2.92
CA GLU A 34 1.25 17.81 1.61
C GLU A 34 -0.22 17.78 1.22
N ASN A 35 -0.74 18.94 0.78
CA ASN A 35 -2.06 19.00 0.14
C ASN A 35 -1.93 18.45 -1.27
N LEU A 36 -2.44 17.25 -1.50
CA LEU A 36 -2.39 16.60 -2.81
C LEU A 36 -3.63 16.98 -3.64
N PRO A 37 -3.48 17.38 -4.91
CA PRO A 37 -4.61 17.67 -5.78
C PRO A 37 -5.42 16.39 -6.02
N ALA A 38 -6.76 16.50 -5.89
CA ALA A 38 -7.64 15.36 -6.05
C ALA A 38 -9.06 15.78 -6.46
N GLN A 39 -9.71 14.94 -7.29
CA GLN A 39 -11.17 14.97 -7.46
C GLN A 39 -11.78 13.84 -6.63
N ILE A 40 -12.78 14.17 -5.82
CA ILE A 40 -13.31 13.26 -4.82
C ILE A 40 -14.79 13.00 -5.08
N THR A 41 -15.15 11.70 -5.10
CA THR A 41 -16.55 11.24 -5.09
C THR A 41 -16.83 10.52 -3.79
N LEU A 42 -17.87 10.93 -3.07
CA LEU A 42 -18.33 10.28 -1.84
C LEU A 42 -19.18 9.05 -2.20
N LEU A 43 -18.80 7.89 -1.66
CA LEU A 43 -19.51 6.63 -1.81
C LEU A 43 -20.13 6.24 -0.46
N ARG A 44 -21.46 6.21 -0.40
CA ARG A 44 -22.21 5.90 0.80
C ARG A 44 -22.77 4.50 0.72
N ASN A 45 -22.60 3.71 1.76
CA ASN A 45 -23.27 2.43 1.92
C ASN A 45 -23.18 1.56 0.63
N SER A 46 -24.31 1.27 0.01
CA SER A 46 -24.39 0.43 -1.20
C SER A 46 -23.80 1.03 -2.49
N ASP A 47 -23.43 2.31 -2.51
CA ASP A 47 -22.81 2.95 -3.68
C ASP A 47 -21.39 2.40 -3.93
N TYR A 48 -20.72 1.91 -2.88
CA TYR A 48 -19.31 1.49 -2.96
C TYR A 48 -19.11 0.28 -3.87
N ALA A 49 -19.90 -0.76 -3.70
CA ALA A 49 -19.67 -2.02 -4.43
C ALA A 49 -19.79 -1.86 -5.96
N PRO A 50 -20.85 -1.23 -6.52
CA PRO A 50 -20.93 -1.01 -7.97
C PRO A 50 -19.81 -0.12 -8.49
N ALA A 51 -19.46 0.97 -7.78
CA ALA A 51 -18.38 1.86 -8.18
C ALA A 51 -17.02 1.16 -8.20
N LEU A 52 -16.72 0.33 -7.19
CA LEU A 52 -15.49 -0.47 -7.15
C LEU A 52 -15.45 -1.49 -8.29
N MET A 53 -16.54 -2.23 -8.51
CA MET A 53 -16.59 -3.23 -9.58
C MET A 53 -16.46 -2.60 -10.97
N GLU A 54 -17.02 -1.41 -11.18
CA GLU A 54 -16.82 -0.64 -12.41
C GLU A 54 -15.34 -0.29 -12.60
N GLY A 55 -14.69 0.30 -11.59
CA GLY A 55 -13.26 0.60 -11.65
C GLY A 55 -12.38 -0.62 -11.93
N ILE A 56 -12.69 -1.78 -11.32
CA ILE A 56 -11.97 -3.03 -11.59
C ILE A 56 -12.15 -3.49 -13.05
N ARG A 57 -13.36 -3.35 -13.62
CA ARG A 57 -13.61 -3.71 -15.03
C ARG A 57 -12.86 -2.80 -16.00
N GLU A 58 -12.73 -1.53 -15.66
CA GLU A 58 -12.06 -0.53 -16.48
C GLU A 58 -10.54 -0.54 -16.37
N ALA A 59 -9.99 -1.18 -15.33
CA ALA A 59 -8.55 -1.27 -15.08
C ALA A 59 -7.78 -1.80 -16.29
N LYS A 60 -6.65 -1.13 -16.61
CA LYS A 60 -5.80 -1.43 -17.77
C LYS A 60 -4.39 -1.91 -17.40
N LYS A 61 -3.87 -1.53 -16.23
CA LYS A 61 -2.47 -1.75 -15.85
C LYS A 61 -2.36 -2.55 -14.56
N SER A 62 -2.90 -2.02 -13.46
CA SER A 62 -2.68 -2.59 -12.13
C SER A 62 -3.86 -2.37 -11.19
N ILE A 63 -4.05 -3.30 -10.28
CA ILE A 63 -4.96 -3.18 -9.15
C ILE A 63 -4.21 -3.65 -7.90
N VAL A 64 -4.13 -2.78 -6.89
CA VAL A 64 -3.61 -3.10 -5.56
C VAL A 64 -4.75 -3.02 -4.57
N VAL A 65 -5.02 -4.11 -3.87
CA VAL A 65 -6.05 -4.20 -2.82
C VAL A 65 -5.37 -4.45 -1.49
N THR A 66 -5.66 -3.63 -0.48
CA THR A 66 -5.31 -3.92 0.90
C THR A 66 -6.57 -3.93 1.73
N MET A 67 -6.84 -5.04 2.41
CA MET A 67 -8.12 -5.25 3.05
C MET A 67 -7.97 -5.98 4.39
N PHE A 68 -8.56 -5.38 5.42
CA PHE A 68 -8.65 -6.01 6.74
C PHE A 68 -9.46 -7.30 6.69
N LEU A 69 -10.66 -7.27 6.08
CA LEU A 69 -11.52 -8.45 5.96
C LEU A 69 -12.14 -8.56 4.55
N PHE A 70 -11.81 -9.64 3.86
CA PHE A 70 -12.38 -10.01 2.58
C PHE A 70 -13.07 -11.36 2.70
N LYS A 71 -14.32 -11.33 3.09
CA LYS A 71 -15.15 -12.53 3.34
C LYS A 71 -16.10 -12.81 2.19
N MET A 72 -15.71 -13.70 1.30
CA MET A 72 -16.63 -14.23 0.28
C MET A 72 -17.34 -15.51 0.75
N THR A 73 -18.51 -15.75 0.22
CA THR A 73 -19.27 -16.99 0.41
C THR A 73 -19.84 -17.49 -0.92
N ASP A 74 -20.29 -18.74 -0.94
CA ASP A 74 -20.96 -19.33 -2.12
C ASP A 74 -22.44 -18.97 -2.22
N SER A 75 -22.95 -18.14 -1.31
CA SER A 75 -24.36 -17.73 -1.32
C SER A 75 -24.71 -16.94 -2.59
N PRO A 76 -25.85 -17.20 -3.22
CA PRO A 76 -26.29 -16.44 -4.38
C PRO A 76 -26.33 -14.94 -4.09
N GLY A 77 -25.78 -14.14 -5.00
CA GLY A 77 -25.77 -12.68 -4.86
C GLY A 77 -24.73 -12.11 -3.90
N ASN A 78 -23.79 -12.93 -3.38
CA ASN A 78 -22.71 -12.46 -2.50
C ASN A 78 -21.85 -11.43 -3.20
N LEU A 79 -21.85 -10.18 -2.71
CA LEU A 79 -21.12 -9.07 -3.32
C LEU A 79 -19.59 -9.22 -3.21
N PRO A 80 -19.01 -9.63 -2.05
CA PRO A 80 -17.60 -9.92 -1.99
C PRO A 80 -17.13 -10.94 -3.02
N ARG A 81 -17.90 -12.00 -3.24
CA ARG A 81 -17.59 -12.98 -4.28
C ARG A 81 -17.57 -12.36 -5.67
N LYS A 82 -18.53 -11.51 -6.00
CA LYS A 82 -18.55 -10.78 -7.28
C LYS A 82 -17.32 -9.90 -7.44
N VAL A 83 -16.88 -9.21 -6.38
CA VAL A 83 -15.63 -8.43 -6.40
C VAL A 83 -14.42 -9.34 -6.66
N ALA A 84 -14.31 -10.48 -5.96
CA ALA A 84 -13.22 -11.44 -6.17
C ALA A 84 -13.21 -11.98 -7.62
N GLU A 85 -14.37 -12.28 -8.19
CA GLU A 85 -14.50 -12.70 -9.59
C GLU A 85 -14.08 -11.61 -10.58
N GLU A 86 -14.40 -10.33 -10.32
CA GLU A 86 -13.94 -9.21 -11.16
C GLU A 86 -12.42 -9.05 -11.09
N LEU A 87 -11.79 -9.23 -9.91
CA LEU A 87 -10.34 -9.22 -9.78
C LEU A 87 -9.68 -10.34 -10.60
N VAL A 88 -10.24 -11.55 -10.56
CA VAL A 88 -9.80 -12.68 -11.39
C VAL A 88 -9.97 -12.38 -12.89
N ARG A 89 -11.12 -11.79 -13.28
CA ARG A 89 -11.35 -11.38 -14.68
C ARG A 89 -10.35 -10.30 -15.12
N ALA A 90 -10.05 -9.33 -14.24
CA ALA A 90 -9.03 -8.31 -14.51
C ALA A 90 -7.66 -8.95 -14.75
N ARG A 91 -7.28 -9.93 -13.90
CA ARG A 91 -6.04 -10.70 -14.09
C ARG A 91 -6.03 -11.45 -15.42
N GLY A 92 -7.16 -12.05 -15.81
CA GLY A 92 -7.34 -12.73 -17.11
C GLY A 92 -7.21 -11.77 -18.32
N ARG A 93 -7.50 -10.48 -18.14
CA ARG A 93 -7.26 -9.44 -19.17
C ARG A 93 -5.81 -8.96 -19.23
N GLY A 94 -4.92 -9.46 -18.38
CA GLY A 94 -3.51 -9.07 -18.32
C GLY A 94 -3.20 -7.94 -17.32
N VAL A 95 -4.19 -7.48 -16.54
CA VAL A 95 -3.98 -6.50 -15.47
C VAL A 95 -3.15 -7.14 -14.35
N GLU A 96 -2.18 -6.43 -13.82
CA GLU A 96 -1.44 -6.88 -12.63
C GLU A 96 -2.33 -6.69 -11.40
N VAL A 97 -2.69 -7.79 -10.74
CA VAL A 97 -3.57 -7.75 -9.56
C VAL A 97 -2.83 -8.29 -8.35
N THR A 98 -2.70 -7.44 -7.34
CA THR A 98 -2.08 -7.76 -6.05
C THR A 98 -3.06 -7.50 -4.92
N VAL A 99 -3.18 -8.43 -3.99
CA VAL A 99 -4.06 -8.33 -2.82
C VAL A 99 -3.25 -8.60 -1.57
N LEU A 100 -3.28 -7.68 -0.61
CA LEU A 100 -2.74 -7.83 0.73
C LEU A 100 -3.90 -7.98 1.72
N LEU A 101 -3.89 -9.04 2.51
CA LEU A 101 -4.92 -9.34 3.50
C LEU A 101 -4.33 -9.35 4.90
N GLU A 102 -5.11 -8.87 5.85
CA GLU A 102 -4.81 -9.01 7.28
C GLU A 102 -4.72 -10.46 7.69
N GLN A 103 -3.76 -10.77 8.55
CA GLN A 103 -3.77 -11.96 9.38
C GLN A 103 -3.31 -11.63 10.79
N ASN A 104 -3.85 -12.32 11.76
CA ASN A 104 -3.44 -12.19 13.16
C ASN A 104 -3.14 -13.56 13.77
N ASP A 105 -2.47 -13.57 14.93
CA ASP A 105 -2.14 -14.78 15.70
C ASP A 105 -3.15 -15.08 16.82
N ARG A 106 -4.35 -14.48 16.78
CA ARG A 106 -5.40 -14.71 17.76
C ARG A 106 -6.13 -16.03 17.50
N PRO A 107 -6.09 -16.99 18.42
CA PRO A 107 -6.79 -18.26 18.23
C PRO A 107 -8.31 -18.05 18.17
N GLY A 108 -8.99 -18.75 17.25
CA GLY A 108 -10.45 -18.80 17.15
C GLY A 108 -11.11 -17.60 16.47
N GLU A 109 -10.37 -16.64 15.94
CA GLU A 109 -10.95 -15.59 15.11
C GLU A 109 -11.20 -16.07 13.68
N SER A 110 -12.43 -15.91 13.22
CA SER A 110 -12.85 -16.31 11.85
C SER A 110 -12.20 -15.45 10.75
N LEU A 111 -11.60 -14.31 11.08
CA LEU A 111 -10.95 -13.40 10.14
C LEU A 111 -9.91 -14.10 9.28
N ASN A 112 -9.01 -14.84 9.91
CA ASN A 112 -7.96 -15.57 9.22
C ASN A 112 -8.52 -16.62 8.25
N ASP A 113 -9.56 -17.34 8.64
CA ASP A 113 -10.19 -18.38 7.81
C ASP A 113 -10.93 -17.76 6.64
N ASP A 114 -11.66 -16.67 6.87
CA ASP A 114 -12.36 -15.92 5.84
C ASP A 114 -11.37 -15.34 4.81
N ASN A 115 -10.30 -14.69 5.26
CA ASN A 115 -9.26 -14.13 4.39
C ASN A 115 -8.49 -15.23 3.65
N ARG A 116 -8.17 -16.36 4.29
CA ARG A 116 -7.51 -17.52 3.65
C ARG A 116 -8.38 -18.14 2.57
N THR A 117 -9.67 -18.30 2.82
CA THR A 117 -10.63 -18.83 1.83
C THR A 117 -10.67 -17.95 0.60
N THR A 118 -10.77 -16.64 0.78
CA THR A 118 -10.75 -15.68 -0.32
C THR A 118 -9.40 -15.68 -1.03
N ALA A 119 -8.29 -15.74 -0.30
CA ALA A 119 -6.94 -15.80 -0.87
C ALA A 119 -6.75 -17.05 -1.76
N GLN A 120 -7.25 -18.21 -1.34
CA GLN A 120 -7.19 -19.44 -2.14
C GLN A 120 -7.96 -19.30 -3.46
N PHE A 121 -9.13 -18.70 -3.43
CA PHE A 121 -9.91 -18.44 -4.64
C PHE A 121 -9.16 -17.51 -5.60
N LEU A 122 -8.65 -16.39 -5.11
CA LEU A 122 -7.90 -15.40 -5.89
C LEU A 122 -6.62 -15.98 -6.47
N LYS A 123 -5.83 -16.74 -5.67
CA LYS A 123 -4.60 -17.40 -6.13
C LYS A 123 -4.87 -18.40 -7.25
N ARG A 124 -5.95 -19.19 -7.17
CA ARG A 124 -6.37 -20.10 -8.27
C ARG A 124 -6.70 -19.34 -9.55
N GLY A 125 -7.20 -18.08 -9.43
CA GLY A 125 -7.42 -17.18 -10.56
C GLY A 125 -6.18 -16.43 -11.04
N GLY A 126 -4.97 -16.74 -10.53
CA GLY A 126 -3.71 -16.13 -10.94
C GLY A 126 -3.43 -14.76 -10.32
N VAL A 127 -4.20 -14.34 -9.32
CA VAL A 127 -3.98 -13.10 -8.56
C VAL A 127 -2.83 -13.31 -7.57
N LYS A 128 -1.94 -12.32 -7.43
CA LYS A 128 -0.91 -12.31 -6.39
C LYS A 128 -1.56 -11.98 -5.05
N VAL A 129 -1.46 -12.86 -4.06
CA VAL A 129 -2.04 -12.62 -2.73
C VAL A 129 -0.97 -12.82 -1.67
N PHE A 130 -0.85 -11.81 -0.82
CA PHE A 130 0.03 -11.76 0.34
C PHE A 130 -0.81 -11.61 1.61
N PHE A 131 -0.20 -11.93 2.74
CA PHE A 131 -0.71 -11.62 4.06
C PHE A 131 0.31 -10.73 4.75
N ASP A 132 -0.16 -9.82 5.58
CA ASP A 132 0.72 -8.99 6.38
C ASP A 132 1.38 -9.79 7.52
N THR A 133 2.18 -9.08 8.33
CA THR A 133 2.80 -9.69 9.50
C THR A 133 1.81 -9.71 10.67
N PRO A 134 1.65 -10.84 11.41
CA PRO A 134 0.64 -10.94 12.47
C PRO A 134 0.91 -10.05 13.70
N ARG A 135 2.02 -9.29 13.71
CA ARG A 135 2.45 -8.47 14.85
C ARG A 135 1.77 -7.10 14.91
N VAL A 136 1.39 -6.57 13.76
CA VAL A 136 0.78 -5.24 13.64
C VAL A 136 -0.45 -5.37 12.77
N THR A 137 -1.62 -5.05 13.31
CA THR A 137 -2.88 -5.14 12.58
C THR A 137 -2.95 -4.15 11.42
N THR A 138 -3.11 -4.67 10.22
CA THR A 138 -3.39 -3.89 9.02
C THR A 138 -4.89 -3.62 8.88
N HIS A 139 -5.39 -2.57 9.54
CA HIS A 139 -6.81 -2.21 9.51
C HIS A 139 -7.20 -1.35 8.30
N VAL A 140 -6.42 -1.42 7.23
CA VAL A 140 -6.61 -0.66 5.99
C VAL A 140 -7.73 -1.27 5.14
N LYS A 141 -8.52 -0.41 4.47
CA LYS A 141 -9.47 -0.75 3.43
C LYS A 141 -9.22 0.19 2.26
N ALA A 142 -8.33 -0.22 1.38
CA ALA A 142 -7.89 0.59 0.25
C ALA A 142 -7.80 -0.24 -1.04
N VAL A 143 -8.19 0.37 -2.15
CA VAL A 143 -7.94 -0.18 -3.50
C VAL A 143 -7.36 0.93 -4.36
N VAL A 144 -6.23 0.65 -5.00
CA VAL A 144 -5.59 1.55 -5.96
C VAL A 144 -5.64 0.92 -7.34
N ILE A 145 -6.19 1.65 -8.33
CA ILE A 145 -6.35 1.17 -9.70
C ILE A 145 -5.55 2.06 -10.65
N ASP A 146 -4.71 1.44 -11.47
CA ASP A 146 -3.89 2.06 -12.53
C ASP A 146 -2.96 3.18 -12.04
N GLY A 147 -2.60 3.16 -10.72
CA GLY A 147 -1.80 4.21 -10.10
C GLY A 147 -2.47 5.58 -10.17
N ARG A 148 -3.80 5.64 -10.17
CA ARG A 148 -4.57 6.88 -10.29
C ARG A 148 -5.81 6.90 -9.42
N TRP A 149 -6.67 5.88 -9.53
CA TRP A 149 -7.93 5.82 -8.81
C TRP A 149 -7.73 5.18 -7.45
N VAL A 150 -8.10 5.88 -6.40
CA VAL A 150 -8.02 5.39 -5.02
C VAL A 150 -9.42 5.22 -4.46
N TYR A 151 -9.71 4.05 -3.93
CA TYR A 151 -10.90 3.78 -3.11
C TYR A 151 -10.41 3.60 -1.68
N LEU A 152 -10.86 4.44 -0.77
CA LEU A 152 -10.39 4.46 0.63
C LEU A 152 -11.54 4.81 1.56
N GLY A 153 -11.71 4.08 2.67
CA GLY A 153 -12.74 4.38 3.65
C GLY A 153 -12.98 3.25 4.65
N SER A 154 -14.23 3.10 5.08
CA SER A 154 -14.59 2.14 6.12
C SER A 154 -15.01 0.76 5.59
N HIS A 155 -15.39 0.64 4.31
CA HIS A 155 -15.91 -0.60 3.75
C HIS A 155 -14.90 -1.75 3.75
N ASN A 156 -15.17 -2.79 4.55
CA ASN A 156 -14.60 -4.11 4.33
C ASN A 156 -15.25 -4.77 3.11
N LEU A 157 -14.59 -5.74 2.50
CA LEU A 157 -15.20 -6.58 1.47
C LEU A 157 -15.98 -7.74 2.12
N THR A 158 -17.06 -7.38 2.83
CA THR A 158 -18.03 -8.30 3.43
C THR A 158 -19.43 -7.98 2.94
N GLN A 159 -20.33 -8.97 2.95
CA GLN A 159 -21.72 -8.76 2.54
C GLN A 159 -22.38 -7.66 3.37
N SER A 160 -22.10 -7.62 4.68
CA SER A 160 -22.68 -6.61 5.57
C SER A 160 -22.20 -5.21 5.22
N ALA A 161 -20.87 -5.01 5.05
CA ALA A 161 -20.31 -3.71 4.72
C ALA A 161 -20.77 -3.21 3.34
N LEU A 162 -20.87 -4.12 2.36
CA LEU A 162 -21.24 -3.73 0.99
C LEU A 162 -22.74 -3.53 0.77
N ARG A 163 -23.61 -3.90 1.75
CA ARG A 163 -25.06 -3.89 1.54
C ARG A 163 -25.91 -3.41 2.72
N HIS A 164 -25.44 -3.54 3.96
CA HIS A 164 -26.30 -3.41 5.12
C HIS A 164 -25.84 -2.39 6.16
N ASN A 165 -24.51 -2.20 6.28
CA ASN A 165 -23.96 -1.28 7.25
C ASN A 165 -24.08 0.18 6.80
N ASN A 166 -23.97 1.10 7.76
CA ASN A 166 -23.67 2.50 7.49
C ASN A 166 -22.16 2.64 7.30
N GLU A 167 -21.74 2.86 6.08
CA GLU A 167 -20.34 2.96 5.68
C GLU A 167 -20.09 4.20 4.83
N LEU A 168 -18.89 4.75 4.91
CA LEU A 168 -18.45 5.86 4.07
C LEU A 168 -17.08 5.54 3.47
N SER A 169 -16.97 5.71 2.16
CA SER A 169 -15.72 5.65 1.44
C SER A 169 -15.63 6.74 0.38
N LEU A 170 -14.45 6.97 -0.11
CA LEU A 170 -14.16 7.91 -1.17
C LEU A 170 -13.63 7.17 -2.39
N ARG A 171 -14.02 7.60 -3.57
CA ARG A 171 -13.28 7.37 -4.80
C ARG A 171 -12.54 8.67 -5.14
N ILE A 172 -11.24 8.60 -5.29
CA ILE A 172 -10.37 9.75 -5.45
C ILE A 172 -9.58 9.59 -6.76
N ASP A 173 -9.63 10.61 -7.62
CA ASP A 173 -8.78 10.71 -8.80
C ASP A 173 -7.56 11.56 -8.45
N SER A 174 -6.44 10.91 -8.14
CA SER A 174 -5.15 11.54 -7.86
C SER A 174 -4.02 10.54 -8.03
N ARG A 175 -3.09 10.84 -8.93
CA ARG A 175 -1.90 10.02 -9.15
C ARG A 175 -0.92 10.14 -8.00
N GLU A 176 -0.80 11.33 -7.45
CA GLU A 176 0.08 11.64 -6.32
C GLU A 176 -0.36 10.85 -5.09
N LEU A 177 -1.64 10.92 -4.73
CA LEU A 177 -2.18 10.16 -3.61
C LEU A 177 -2.08 8.64 -3.84
N ALA A 178 -2.33 8.18 -5.07
CA ALA A 178 -2.19 6.78 -5.42
C ALA A 178 -0.75 6.28 -5.21
N ALA A 179 0.26 7.09 -5.59
CA ALA A 179 1.67 6.77 -5.38
C ALA A 179 2.03 6.72 -3.89
N GLU A 180 1.57 7.71 -3.10
CA GLU A 180 1.80 7.74 -1.65
C GLU A 180 1.18 6.52 -0.94
N ILE A 181 -0.07 6.17 -1.29
CA ILE A 181 -0.73 5.01 -0.71
C ILE A 181 -0.01 3.72 -1.12
N THR A 182 0.34 3.55 -2.40
CA THR A 182 1.06 2.35 -2.85
C THR A 182 2.40 2.23 -2.14
N GLY A 183 3.17 3.31 -2.05
CA GLY A 183 4.44 3.32 -1.33
C GLY A 183 4.31 3.06 0.18
N PHE A 184 3.18 3.40 0.80
CA PHE A 184 2.88 2.99 2.18
C PHE A 184 2.57 1.49 2.25
N LEU A 185 1.74 0.97 1.35
CA LEU A 185 1.33 -0.44 1.33
C LEU A 185 2.49 -1.39 1.03
N ASP A 186 3.48 -0.96 0.25
CA ASP A 186 4.69 -1.75 -0.06
C ASP A 186 5.61 -1.95 1.17
N ARG A 187 5.37 -1.21 2.27
CA ARG A 187 6.14 -1.28 3.52
C ARG A 187 5.47 -2.11 4.62
N ILE A 188 4.27 -2.58 4.41
CA ILE A 188 3.52 -3.45 5.31
C ILE A 188 3.82 -4.90 4.97
#